data_f13f3593a446574aa5b8cddb6a3ba140
#
_entry.id   f13f3593a446574aa5b8cddb6a3ba140
#
_cell.length_a   1.000
_cell.length_b   1.000
_cell.length_c   1.000
_cell.angle_alpha   90.00
_cell.angle_beta   90.00
_cell.angle_gamma   90.00
#
_symmetry.space_group_name_H-M   'P 1'
#
loop_
_entity.id
_entity.type
_entity.pdbx_description
1 polymer ?
#
loop_
_entity_poly.entity_id
_entity_poly.type
_entity_poly.pdbx_seq_one_letter_code
_entity_poly.pdbx_strand_id
1 'polypeptide(L)'
;MNSNPTRRDILRGAIATAGFSVAAGNVADGTIPSTGGSITDVRGIKVGHFTDTRRPTGCTVILAEDGAVAGIDVRGSAPGTRETDLLNPLNTVQQVHAIMLSGGSAFGLDTATGAMRYLEERGIGFNVGVAKVPIVPAAILFDLGVGDSRIRPDAEAGYRACKAASASMPAEGNVGAGAGATVGKLFGMSRAMKSGIGTSAIKLEGITVGATVAVNAVGDVFDPASGKIVAGARTKDGKSLVNSMESIKRGEQLPPLMAGTATTIGVVATDVVLSKVQTTKVAQMAHDGLARTINPVHTAYDGDTIFALGTGKSSKQANVTLVGALAAEAIAQAVLRAVRAARGIAGLPAAGEI
;
A
#
# COMPACT_ATOMS: atom_id res chain seq x y z
N MET A 1 -60.21 -16.35 -15.68
CA MET A 1 -59.44 -16.83 -14.52
C MET A 1 -57.94 -16.85 -14.93
N ASN A 2 -57.25 -15.81 -14.62
CA ASN A 2 -55.79 -15.70 -14.94
C ASN A 2 -55.01 -16.29 -13.79
N SER A 3 -54.35 -17.43 -14.01
CA SER A 3 -53.41 -18.03 -13.06
C SER A 3 -52.03 -17.43 -13.27
N ASN A 4 -51.49 -16.77 -12.26
CA ASN A 4 -50.09 -16.30 -12.24
C ASN A 4 -49.14 -17.51 -12.24
N PRO A 5 -48.08 -17.48 -13.06
CA PRO A 5 -47.11 -18.58 -13.09
C PRO A 5 -46.31 -18.65 -11.76
N THR A 6 -46.08 -19.88 -11.30
CA THR A 6 -45.31 -20.14 -10.08
C THR A 6 -43.81 -20.00 -10.31
N ARG A 7 -43.02 -19.79 -9.22
CA ARG A 7 -41.53 -19.71 -9.29
C ARG A 7 -40.87 -20.91 -9.99
N ARG A 8 -41.57 -22.06 -10.06
CA ARG A 8 -41.06 -23.26 -10.77
C ARG A 8 -41.20 -23.15 -12.30
N ASP A 9 -42.17 -22.37 -12.79
CA ASP A 9 -42.42 -22.21 -14.22
C ASP A 9 -41.43 -21.22 -14.87
N ILE A 10 -40.91 -20.28 -14.07
CA ILE A 10 -39.88 -19.31 -14.51
C ILE A 10 -38.50 -19.98 -14.69
N LEU A 11 -38.21 -21.07 -13.97
CA LEU A 11 -36.91 -21.76 -14.07
C LEU A 11 -36.85 -22.80 -15.22
N ARG A 12 -37.97 -23.13 -15.86
CA ARG A 12 -38.01 -24.08 -16.98
C ARG A 12 -37.94 -23.44 -18.37
N GLY A 13 -38.06 -22.10 -18.46
CA GLY A 13 -38.07 -21.35 -19.70
C GLY A 13 -36.73 -20.87 -20.25
N ALA A 14 -35.60 -21.13 -19.57
CA ALA A 14 -34.31 -20.54 -19.90
C ALA A 14 -33.21 -21.57 -20.30
N ILE A 15 -33.58 -22.65 -21.00
CA ILE A 15 -32.58 -23.48 -21.68
C ILE A 15 -32.90 -23.47 -23.17
N ALA A 16 -32.66 -22.33 -23.79
CA ALA A 16 -32.46 -22.27 -25.25
C ALA A 16 -30.93 -22.46 -25.47
N THR A 17 -30.54 -23.59 -26.01
CA THR A 17 -29.18 -23.89 -26.47
C THR A 17 -28.81 -22.91 -27.59
N ALA A 18 -28.27 -21.77 -27.26
CA ALA A 18 -27.51 -20.96 -28.20
C ALA A 18 -26.14 -21.63 -28.37
N GLY A 19 -25.98 -22.32 -29.47
CA GLY A 19 -24.67 -22.83 -29.92
C GLY A 19 -23.73 -21.64 -30.15
N PHE A 20 -22.88 -21.33 -29.22
CA PHE A 20 -21.75 -20.44 -29.42
C PHE A 20 -20.69 -21.19 -30.21
N SER A 21 -20.63 -20.93 -31.50
CA SER A 21 -19.46 -21.23 -32.33
C SER A 21 -18.35 -20.29 -31.85
N VAL A 22 -17.42 -20.79 -31.06
CA VAL A 22 -16.18 -20.07 -30.73
C VAL A 22 -15.34 -20.08 -32.00
N ALA A 23 -15.44 -19.00 -32.79
CA ALA A 23 -14.42 -18.69 -33.76
C ALA A 23 -13.10 -18.54 -32.97
N ALA A 24 -12.09 -19.37 -33.27
CA ALA A 24 -10.73 -19.17 -32.82
C ALA A 24 -10.23 -17.86 -33.42
N GLY A 25 -10.56 -16.74 -32.76
CA GLY A 25 -9.93 -15.46 -33.01
C GLY A 25 -8.46 -15.60 -32.60
N ASN A 26 -7.57 -15.26 -33.53
CA ASN A 26 -6.16 -15.04 -33.22
C ASN A 26 -6.06 -14.20 -31.95
N VAL A 27 -5.52 -14.80 -30.89
CA VAL A 27 -5.08 -14.04 -29.71
C VAL A 27 -4.02 -13.11 -30.27
N ALA A 28 -4.36 -11.83 -30.44
CA ALA A 28 -3.40 -10.80 -30.75
C ALA A 28 -2.27 -10.91 -29.73
N ASP A 29 -1.05 -10.86 -30.23
CA ASP A 29 0.20 -10.92 -29.46
C ASP A 29 0.08 -9.99 -28.25
N GLY A 30 -0.39 -10.54 -27.13
CA GLY A 30 -0.68 -9.79 -25.90
C GLY A 30 0.67 -9.40 -25.34
N THR A 31 1.05 -8.15 -25.50
CA THR A 31 2.18 -7.56 -24.79
C THR A 31 2.02 -7.87 -23.32
N ILE A 32 2.87 -8.76 -22.80
CA ILE A 32 2.95 -9.06 -21.36
C ILE A 32 3.15 -7.72 -20.65
N PRO A 33 2.31 -7.35 -19.67
CA PRO A 33 2.44 -6.07 -18.97
C PRO A 33 3.86 -5.92 -18.42
N SER A 34 4.52 -4.80 -18.70
CA SER A 34 5.82 -4.50 -18.13
C SER A 34 5.67 -4.35 -16.61
N THR A 35 6.28 -5.25 -15.84
CA THR A 35 6.22 -5.29 -14.37
C THR A 35 7.39 -4.60 -13.68
N GLY A 36 8.21 -3.85 -14.42
CA GLY A 36 9.46 -3.23 -13.94
C GLY A 36 9.37 -1.76 -13.51
N GLY A 37 8.17 -1.15 -13.48
CA GLY A 37 7.98 0.28 -13.20
C GLY A 37 7.87 0.64 -11.70
N SER A 38 7.48 1.88 -11.45
CA SER A 38 7.25 2.44 -10.11
C SER A 38 5.98 3.29 -10.08
N ILE A 39 5.48 3.64 -8.90
CA ILE A 39 4.29 4.51 -8.75
C ILE A 39 4.47 5.86 -9.49
N THR A 40 5.70 6.33 -9.68
CA THR A 40 6.00 7.56 -10.41
C THR A 40 5.79 7.46 -11.93
N ASP A 41 5.56 6.25 -12.46
CA ASP A 41 5.12 6.06 -13.84
C ASP A 41 3.69 6.57 -14.06
N VAL A 42 2.91 6.72 -12.98
CA VAL A 42 1.60 7.35 -13.02
C VAL A 42 1.76 8.86 -13.20
N ARG A 43 1.23 9.39 -14.28
CA ARG A 43 1.35 10.82 -14.60
C ARG A 43 0.76 11.70 -13.50
N GLY A 44 1.54 12.68 -13.06
CA GLY A 44 1.16 13.63 -11.99
C GLY A 44 1.59 13.19 -10.60
N ILE A 45 2.24 12.02 -10.45
CA ILE A 45 2.77 11.55 -9.19
C ILE A 45 4.28 11.79 -9.09
N LYS A 46 4.71 12.31 -7.94
CA LYS A 46 6.11 12.38 -7.52
C LYS A 46 6.26 11.70 -6.15
N VAL A 47 7.42 11.10 -5.90
CA VAL A 47 7.73 10.46 -4.61
C VAL A 47 9.03 11.04 -4.05
N GLY A 48 9.03 11.30 -2.73
CA GLY A 48 10.21 11.72 -2.01
C GLY A 48 10.32 11.03 -0.66
N HIS A 49 11.56 10.80 -0.22
CA HIS A 49 11.88 10.17 1.05
C HIS A 49 12.70 11.10 1.93
N PHE A 50 12.44 11.03 3.22
CA PHE A 50 13.38 11.43 4.27
C PHE A 50 13.70 10.20 5.10
N THR A 51 15.00 9.90 5.26
CA THR A 51 15.51 8.82 6.13
C THR A 51 16.39 9.44 7.19
N ASP A 52 16.11 9.16 8.46
CA ASP A 52 16.94 9.64 9.57
C ASP A 52 18.22 8.80 9.68
N THR A 53 19.37 9.47 9.77
CA THR A 53 20.67 8.78 9.85
C THR A 53 21.04 8.35 11.25
N ARG A 54 20.36 8.88 12.28
CA ARG A 54 20.61 8.60 13.69
C ARG A 54 19.92 7.32 14.15
N ARG A 55 18.84 6.93 13.49
CA ARG A 55 18.03 5.75 13.75
C ARG A 55 17.34 5.31 12.45
N PRO A 56 17.15 4.00 12.20
CA PRO A 56 16.36 3.55 11.04
C PRO A 56 14.88 3.91 11.21
N THR A 57 14.50 5.11 10.75
CA THR A 57 13.14 5.65 10.67
C THR A 57 13.09 6.71 9.58
N GLY A 58 11.90 7.14 9.18
CA GLY A 58 11.75 8.17 8.16
C GLY A 58 10.32 8.29 7.66
N CYS A 59 10.12 9.11 6.62
CA CYS A 59 8.83 9.27 5.97
C CYS A 59 8.96 9.32 4.45
N THR A 60 7.85 9.02 3.79
CA THR A 60 7.72 9.01 2.32
C THR A 60 6.50 9.82 1.95
N VAL A 61 6.67 10.81 1.08
CA VAL A 61 5.56 11.57 0.51
C VAL A 61 5.26 11.09 -0.91
N ILE A 62 3.99 10.97 -1.22
CA ILE A 62 3.45 10.79 -2.57
C ILE A 62 2.73 12.10 -2.90
N LEU A 63 3.37 12.95 -3.71
CA LEU A 63 2.82 14.24 -4.14
C LEU A 63 1.93 14.07 -5.37
N ALA A 64 0.78 14.74 -5.34
CA ALA A 64 -0.13 14.96 -6.45
C ALA A 64 -0.44 16.46 -6.51
N GLU A 65 0.53 17.27 -6.92
CA GLU A 65 0.50 18.74 -6.82
C GLU A 65 -0.65 19.39 -7.59
N ASP A 66 -1.09 18.76 -8.71
CA ASP A 66 -2.27 19.19 -9.47
C ASP A 66 -3.60 18.76 -8.83
N GLY A 67 -3.54 18.03 -7.71
CA GLY A 67 -4.68 17.39 -7.08
C GLY A 67 -4.97 15.99 -7.66
N ALA A 68 -5.39 15.07 -6.80
CA ALA A 68 -5.88 13.75 -7.19
C ALA A 68 -7.13 13.39 -6.39
N VAL A 69 -8.09 12.72 -7.02
CA VAL A 69 -9.23 12.14 -6.30
C VAL A 69 -8.70 10.98 -5.45
N ALA A 70 -9.08 10.95 -4.17
CA ALA A 70 -8.55 9.95 -3.24
C ALA A 70 -9.64 9.12 -2.56
N GLY A 71 -9.28 7.90 -2.21
CA GLY A 71 -10.04 6.99 -1.36
C GLY A 71 -9.10 6.25 -0.42
N ILE A 72 -9.67 5.61 0.59
CA ILE A 72 -8.94 4.85 1.61
C ILE A 72 -9.71 3.59 1.99
N ASP A 73 -8.99 2.54 2.35
CA ASP A 73 -9.53 1.39 3.08
C ASP A 73 -8.57 1.02 4.22
N VAL A 74 -9.13 0.79 5.40
CA VAL A 74 -8.40 0.41 6.62
C VAL A 74 -8.90 -0.95 7.05
N ARG A 75 -8.01 -1.95 7.13
CA ARG A 75 -8.35 -3.33 7.50
C ARG A 75 -7.67 -3.80 8.79
N GLY A 76 -6.60 -3.15 9.19
CA GLY A 76 -6.00 -3.42 10.50
C GLY A 76 -6.84 -2.84 11.64
N SER A 77 -6.72 -3.43 12.85
CA SER A 77 -7.50 -3.02 14.02
C SER A 77 -6.83 -1.90 14.85
N ALA A 78 -5.60 -1.51 14.51
CA ALA A 78 -4.83 -0.48 15.22
C ALA A 78 -4.23 0.57 14.27
N PRO A 79 -5.05 1.23 13.42
CA PRO A 79 -4.56 2.21 12.48
C PRO A 79 -4.08 3.50 13.18
N GLY A 80 -3.02 4.12 12.65
CA GLY A 80 -2.62 5.48 12.97
C GLY A 80 -2.74 6.34 11.70
N THR A 81 -3.75 7.19 11.64
CA THR A 81 -4.08 7.96 10.44
C THR A 81 -4.39 9.42 10.76
N ARG A 82 -4.27 10.29 9.77
CA ARG A 82 -4.63 11.73 9.84
C ARG A 82 -5.45 12.10 8.61
N GLU A 83 -6.50 12.93 8.83
CA GLU A 83 -7.35 13.57 7.81
C GLU A 83 -8.04 12.58 6.84
N THR A 84 -8.28 11.35 7.30
CA THR A 84 -8.86 10.29 6.48
C THR A 84 -10.38 10.41 6.30
N ASP A 85 -11.09 11.08 7.22
CA ASP A 85 -12.53 11.32 7.09
C ASP A 85 -12.89 12.14 5.84
N LEU A 86 -12.00 13.06 5.41
CA LEU A 86 -12.19 13.80 4.17
C LEU A 86 -12.26 12.91 2.92
N LEU A 87 -11.70 11.71 2.98
CA LEU A 87 -11.72 10.76 1.86
C LEU A 87 -13.06 10.03 1.73
N ASN A 88 -13.93 10.09 2.76
CA ASN A 88 -15.26 9.51 2.67
C ASN A 88 -16.01 10.13 1.47
N PRO A 89 -16.63 9.30 0.60
CA PRO A 89 -17.36 9.77 -0.58
C PRO A 89 -18.46 10.81 -0.31
N LEU A 90 -19.00 10.83 0.91
CA LEU A 90 -20.03 11.79 1.34
C LEU A 90 -19.47 13.20 1.63
N ASN A 91 -18.16 13.34 1.83
CA ASN A 91 -17.54 14.59 2.23
C ASN A 91 -17.17 15.48 1.05
N THR A 92 -17.21 16.80 1.26
CA THR A 92 -17.19 17.82 0.20
C THR A 92 -15.89 17.91 -0.58
N VAL A 93 -14.73 17.76 0.10
CA VAL A 93 -13.42 17.92 -0.54
C VAL A 93 -13.16 16.74 -1.49
N GLN A 94 -12.90 17.06 -2.76
CA GLN A 94 -12.81 16.06 -3.81
C GLN A 94 -11.37 15.59 -4.11
N GLN A 95 -10.36 16.41 -3.75
CA GLN A 95 -8.98 16.15 -4.12
C GLN A 95 -8.05 16.30 -2.93
N VAL A 96 -6.98 15.50 -2.94
CA VAL A 96 -5.82 15.63 -2.06
C VAL A 96 -4.60 16.08 -2.86
N HIS A 97 -3.59 16.64 -2.19
CA HIS A 97 -2.39 17.17 -2.83
C HIS A 97 -1.15 16.35 -2.50
N ALA A 98 -1.24 15.54 -1.46
CA ALA A 98 -0.24 14.52 -1.09
C ALA A 98 -0.85 13.43 -0.23
N ILE A 99 -0.17 12.27 -0.17
CA ILE A 99 -0.32 11.27 0.89
C ILE A 99 1.02 11.15 1.61
N MET A 100 1.00 11.13 2.95
CA MET A 100 2.19 10.94 3.76
C MET A 100 2.19 9.57 4.42
N LEU A 101 3.23 8.77 4.19
CA LEU A 101 3.52 7.53 4.88
C LEU A 101 4.71 7.76 5.82
N SER A 102 4.62 7.38 7.10
CA SER A 102 5.68 7.67 8.07
C SER A 102 5.95 6.51 9.03
N GLY A 103 7.18 6.40 9.48
CA GLY A 103 7.53 5.68 10.70
C GLY A 103 7.22 6.52 11.95
N GLY A 104 7.67 6.07 13.11
CA GLY A 104 7.54 6.81 14.37
C GLY A 104 6.22 6.60 15.10
N SER A 105 5.37 5.64 14.68
CA SER A 105 4.03 5.46 15.26
C SER A 105 3.22 6.77 15.18
N ALA A 106 2.24 7.00 16.03
CA ALA A 106 1.37 8.19 16.02
C ALA A 106 2.14 9.53 15.99
N PHE A 107 3.36 9.58 16.53
CA PHE A 107 4.21 10.78 16.46
C PHE A 107 4.55 11.16 15.00
N GLY A 108 4.71 10.17 14.13
CA GLY A 108 5.02 10.39 12.72
C GLY A 108 3.90 11.05 11.90
N LEU A 109 2.68 11.17 12.44
CA LEU A 109 1.59 11.93 11.81
C LEU A 109 1.93 13.43 11.65
N ASP A 110 2.87 13.94 12.43
CA ASP A 110 3.35 15.32 12.32
C ASP A 110 4.09 15.59 10.99
N THR A 111 4.61 14.57 10.32
CA THR A 111 5.25 14.73 9.01
C THR A 111 4.33 15.35 7.96
N ALA A 112 3.00 15.12 8.05
CA ALA A 112 2.02 15.74 7.18
C ALA A 112 1.95 17.29 7.36
N THR A 113 2.24 17.81 8.54
CA THR A 113 2.33 19.27 8.78
C THR A 113 3.45 19.88 7.93
N GLY A 114 4.59 19.19 7.81
CA GLY A 114 5.68 19.63 6.93
C GLY A 114 5.32 19.59 5.45
N ALA A 115 4.57 18.60 5.02
CA ALA A 115 4.07 18.53 3.65
C ALA A 115 3.05 19.64 3.36
N MET A 116 2.17 19.95 4.31
CA MET A 116 1.26 21.12 4.19
C MET A 116 2.05 22.41 4.00
N ARG A 117 3.06 22.68 4.83
CA ARG A 117 3.93 23.86 4.70
C ARG A 117 4.57 23.94 3.31
N TYR A 118 5.14 22.82 2.81
CA TYR A 118 5.75 22.75 1.49
C TYR A 118 4.78 23.10 0.36
N LEU A 119 3.55 22.63 0.42
CA LEU A 119 2.51 22.86 -0.58
C LEU A 119 1.96 24.29 -0.49
N GLU A 120 1.74 24.81 0.73
CA GLU A 120 1.29 26.17 0.97
C GLU A 120 2.26 27.22 0.38
N GLU A 121 3.56 27.06 0.62
CA GLU A 121 4.61 27.93 0.05
C GLU A 121 4.58 27.97 -1.49
N ARG A 122 3.94 27.00 -2.15
CA ARG A 122 3.76 26.89 -3.60
C ARG A 122 2.38 27.28 -4.08
N GLY A 123 1.53 27.75 -3.16
CA GLY A 123 0.14 28.10 -3.47
C GLY A 123 -0.69 26.90 -3.92
N ILE A 124 -0.35 25.66 -3.48
CA ILE A 124 -1.06 24.42 -3.79
C ILE A 124 -2.00 24.08 -2.62
N GLY A 125 -3.27 23.82 -2.92
CA GLY A 125 -4.27 23.48 -1.90
C GLY A 125 -5.69 23.68 -2.38
N PHE A 126 -6.63 23.24 -1.55
CA PHE A 126 -8.06 23.49 -1.73
C PHE A 126 -8.35 24.98 -1.51
N ASN A 127 -8.98 25.63 -2.50
CA ASN A 127 -9.25 27.06 -2.46
C ASN A 127 -10.47 27.36 -1.57
N VAL A 128 -10.26 28.07 -0.48
CA VAL A 128 -11.31 28.53 0.45
C VAL A 128 -11.58 30.03 0.33
N GLY A 129 -11.14 30.68 -0.76
CA GLY A 129 -11.33 32.11 -1.05
C GLY A 129 -10.21 32.97 -0.45
N VAL A 130 -9.99 32.89 0.84
CA VAL A 130 -8.97 33.69 1.57
C VAL A 130 -7.60 33.00 1.61
N ALA A 131 -7.53 31.71 1.35
CA ALA A 131 -6.31 30.90 1.34
C ALA A 131 -6.47 29.66 0.45
N LYS A 132 -5.35 28.97 0.18
CA LYS A 132 -5.34 27.60 -0.31
C LYS A 132 -4.88 26.68 0.80
N VAL A 133 -5.71 25.71 1.17
CA VAL A 133 -5.45 24.75 2.25
C VAL A 133 -4.98 23.41 1.63
N PRO A 134 -3.72 23.03 1.82
CA PRO A 134 -3.25 21.73 1.35
C PRO A 134 -3.97 20.59 2.08
N ILE A 135 -4.44 19.60 1.35
CA ILE A 135 -5.07 18.41 1.91
C ILE A 135 -4.06 17.25 1.84
N VAL A 136 -3.63 16.78 3.02
CA VAL A 136 -2.51 15.81 3.16
C VAL A 136 -2.89 14.71 4.15
N PRO A 137 -3.69 13.72 3.71
CA PRO A 137 -3.92 12.52 4.52
C PRO A 137 -2.62 11.76 4.80
N ALA A 138 -2.56 11.10 5.96
CA ALA A 138 -1.37 10.37 6.38
C ALA A 138 -1.73 9.04 7.04
N ALA A 139 -0.78 8.09 6.96
CA ALA A 139 -0.76 6.87 7.76
C ALA A 139 0.65 6.59 8.27
N ILE A 140 0.71 5.92 9.43
CA ILE A 140 2.00 5.59 10.08
C ILE A 140 2.15 4.09 10.29
N LEU A 141 3.42 3.67 10.42
CA LEU A 141 3.77 2.35 10.92
C LEU A 141 4.57 2.47 12.24
N PHE A 142 4.54 1.40 13.01
CA PHE A 142 5.28 1.32 14.28
C PHE A 142 6.69 0.78 14.02
N ASP A 143 7.70 1.63 14.18
CA ASP A 143 9.12 1.26 14.11
C ASP A 143 9.90 1.65 15.39
N LEU A 144 9.19 2.04 16.46
CA LEU A 144 9.82 2.49 17.71
C LEU A 144 10.66 1.41 18.40
N GLY A 145 10.40 0.13 18.09
CA GLY A 145 11.19 -1.00 18.60
C GLY A 145 12.56 -1.16 17.94
N VAL A 146 12.92 -0.33 16.96
CA VAL A 146 14.19 -0.43 16.23
C VAL A 146 15.03 0.82 16.52
N GLY A 147 16.08 0.68 17.32
CA GLY A 147 16.94 1.79 17.76
C GLY A 147 16.32 2.69 18.84
N ASP A 148 16.75 3.95 18.93
CA ASP A 148 16.27 4.90 19.95
C ASP A 148 14.89 5.45 19.62
N SER A 149 13.87 5.05 20.36
CA SER A 149 12.48 5.45 20.17
C SER A 149 12.19 6.96 20.32
N ARG A 150 13.13 7.74 20.88
CA ARG A 150 13.02 9.21 21.00
C ARG A 150 13.31 9.94 19.68
N ILE A 151 13.99 9.29 18.73
CA ILE A 151 14.26 9.82 17.39
C ILE A 151 13.10 9.42 16.49
N ARG A 152 12.32 10.39 16.03
CA ARG A 152 11.08 10.18 15.27
C ARG A 152 10.97 11.19 14.14
N PRO A 153 10.36 10.84 13.00
CA PRO A 153 10.06 11.80 11.95
C PRO A 153 9.06 12.87 12.46
N ASP A 154 9.33 14.11 12.12
CA ASP A 154 8.56 15.30 12.50
C ASP A 154 8.15 16.13 11.26
N ALA A 155 7.61 17.32 11.48
CA ALA A 155 7.22 18.24 10.40
C ALA A 155 8.41 18.58 9.47
N GLU A 156 9.61 18.78 10.02
CA GLU A 156 10.80 19.07 9.19
C GLU A 156 11.19 17.88 8.31
N ALA A 157 11.08 16.65 8.83
CA ALA A 157 11.27 15.43 8.05
C ALA A 157 10.29 15.36 6.86
N GLY A 158 9.00 15.66 7.09
CA GLY A 158 7.98 15.72 6.05
C GLY A 158 8.26 16.77 4.99
N TYR A 159 8.66 17.96 5.40
CA TYR A 159 9.05 19.05 4.49
C TYR A 159 10.25 18.64 3.61
N ARG A 160 11.28 18.03 4.21
CA ARG A 160 12.46 17.54 3.49
C ARG A 160 12.13 16.42 2.52
N ALA A 161 11.21 15.51 2.87
CA ALA A 161 10.71 14.49 1.95
C ALA A 161 10.05 15.13 0.72
N CYS A 162 9.23 16.17 0.90
CA CYS A 162 8.63 16.92 -0.21
C CYS A 162 9.68 17.59 -1.10
N LYS A 163 10.72 18.19 -0.52
CA LYS A 163 11.82 18.79 -1.29
C LYS A 163 12.61 17.78 -2.12
N ALA A 164 12.69 16.54 -1.66
CA ALA A 164 13.39 15.46 -2.37
C ALA A 164 12.48 14.76 -3.41
N ALA A 165 11.20 15.11 -3.48
CA ALA A 165 10.25 14.43 -4.35
C ALA A 165 10.51 14.69 -5.83
N SER A 166 10.49 13.61 -6.62
CA SER A 166 10.68 13.65 -8.07
C SER A 166 9.81 12.63 -8.78
N ALA A 167 9.67 12.76 -10.10
CA ALA A 167 9.01 11.78 -10.95
C ALA A 167 9.94 10.62 -11.37
N SER A 168 11.20 10.63 -10.94
CA SER A 168 12.13 9.51 -11.15
C SER A 168 11.74 8.31 -10.30
N MET A 169 12.18 7.12 -10.67
CA MET A 169 11.96 5.90 -9.88
C MET A 169 12.50 6.11 -8.45
N PRO A 170 11.66 5.98 -7.42
CA PRO A 170 12.08 6.18 -6.04
C PRO A 170 12.97 5.02 -5.55
N ALA A 171 13.83 5.32 -4.57
CA ALA A 171 14.62 4.29 -3.89
C ALA A 171 13.71 3.31 -3.12
N GLU A 172 14.17 2.08 -2.96
CA GLU A 172 13.47 1.00 -2.27
C GLU A 172 14.29 0.46 -1.08
N GLY A 173 13.67 -0.38 -0.26
CA GLY A 173 14.30 -1.00 0.90
C GLY A 173 14.32 -0.10 2.14
N ASN A 174 15.50 0.12 2.73
CA ASN A 174 15.67 0.80 4.03
C ASN A 174 15.60 2.33 3.93
N VAL A 175 14.63 2.86 3.21
CA VAL A 175 14.48 4.31 3.00
C VAL A 175 13.08 4.80 3.40
N GLY A 176 12.96 6.07 3.73
CA GLY A 176 11.70 6.71 4.04
C GLY A 176 10.91 5.97 5.12
N ALA A 177 9.62 5.76 4.89
CA ALA A 177 8.75 5.00 5.79
C ALA A 177 9.18 3.53 5.97
N GLY A 178 9.95 2.97 5.02
CA GLY A 178 10.48 1.60 5.09
C GLY A 178 11.72 1.44 5.96
N ALA A 179 12.36 2.54 6.38
CA ALA A 179 13.67 2.49 7.05
C ALA A 179 13.70 1.63 8.31
N GLY A 180 12.66 1.72 9.16
CA GLY A 180 12.53 0.95 10.40
C GLY A 180 11.61 -0.27 10.29
N ALA A 181 11.08 -0.58 9.11
CA ALA A 181 10.08 -1.63 8.91
C ALA A 181 10.64 -3.06 9.11
N THR A 182 9.81 -3.96 9.64
CA THR A 182 10.14 -5.36 9.95
C THR A 182 8.96 -6.30 9.63
N VAL A 183 9.24 -7.58 9.39
CA VAL A 183 8.22 -8.62 9.13
C VAL A 183 8.47 -9.88 9.95
N GLY A 184 7.48 -10.79 10.02
CA GLY A 184 7.62 -12.05 10.73
C GLY A 184 7.68 -11.90 12.26
N LYS A 185 6.87 -10.99 12.81
CA LYS A 185 6.90 -10.64 14.24
C LYS A 185 6.04 -11.53 15.13
N LEU A 186 5.37 -12.52 14.58
CA LEU A 186 4.41 -13.35 15.31
C LEU A 186 5.02 -14.05 16.54
N PHE A 187 6.31 -14.37 16.47
CA PHE A 187 7.08 -14.94 17.58
C PHE A 187 8.02 -13.92 18.26
N GLY A 188 7.72 -12.62 18.14
CA GLY A 188 8.47 -11.52 18.74
C GLY A 188 9.60 -10.98 17.85
N MET A 189 10.11 -9.81 18.23
CA MET A 189 11.12 -9.08 17.46
C MET A 189 12.46 -9.82 17.30
N SER A 190 12.83 -10.68 18.24
CA SER A 190 14.08 -11.47 18.17
C SER A 190 14.11 -12.45 17.00
N ARG A 191 12.95 -12.83 16.49
CA ARG A 191 12.80 -13.72 15.32
C ARG A 191 12.38 -12.98 14.05
N ALA A 192 12.11 -11.69 14.13
CA ALA A 192 11.71 -10.88 13.00
C ALA A 192 12.86 -10.64 12.01
N MET A 193 12.50 -10.23 10.80
CA MET A 193 13.43 -9.82 9.75
C MET A 193 13.26 -8.37 9.38
N LYS A 194 14.33 -7.75 8.87
CA LYS A 194 14.29 -6.42 8.27
C LYS A 194 13.44 -6.46 6.99
N SER A 195 12.62 -5.45 6.85
CA SER A 195 11.80 -5.17 5.68
C SER A 195 12.07 -3.76 5.18
N GLY A 196 11.21 -3.23 4.30
CA GLY A 196 11.46 -1.94 3.67
C GLY A 196 10.21 -1.31 3.06
N ILE A 197 10.46 -0.41 2.12
CA ILE A 197 9.48 0.14 1.19
C ILE A 197 9.78 -0.36 -0.22
N GLY A 198 8.75 -0.68 -0.98
CA GLY A 198 8.86 -1.09 -2.38
C GLY A 198 7.84 -0.37 -3.26
N THR A 199 8.10 -0.37 -4.56
CA THR A 199 7.22 0.24 -5.55
C THR A 199 7.09 -0.63 -6.78
N SER A 200 5.99 -0.49 -7.51
CA SER A 200 5.75 -1.18 -8.78
C SER A 200 4.81 -0.38 -9.67
N ALA A 201 4.74 -0.72 -10.94
CA ALA A 201 3.70 -0.25 -11.84
C ALA A 201 3.38 -1.29 -12.91
N ILE A 202 2.13 -1.28 -13.36
CA ILE A 202 1.63 -2.08 -14.46
C ILE A 202 1.03 -1.13 -15.50
N LYS A 203 1.48 -1.26 -16.74
CA LYS A 203 0.97 -0.51 -17.89
C LYS A 203 0.18 -1.45 -18.78
N LEU A 204 -1.06 -1.10 -19.06
CA LEU A 204 -1.95 -1.90 -19.90
C LEU A 204 -2.82 -0.98 -20.75
N GLU A 205 -2.78 -1.12 -22.07
CA GLU A 205 -3.65 -0.42 -23.03
C GLU A 205 -3.71 1.12 -22.85
N GLY A 206 -2.61 1.73 -22.42
CA GLY A 206 -2.51 3.18 -22.24
C GLY A 206 -3.03 3.70 -20.91
N ILE A 207 -3.32 2.81 -19.96
CA ILE A 207 -3.50 3.13 -18.54
C ILE A 207 -2.29 2.68 -17.72
N THR A 208 -2.03 3.38 -16.65
CA THR A 208 -0.98 3.04 -15.68
C THR A 208 -1.58 2.89 -14.30
N VAL A 209 -1.26 1.80 -13.63
CA VAL A 209 -1.56 1.59 -12.21
C VAL A 209 -0.26 1.30 -11.49
N GLY A 210 0.11 2.13 -10.52
CA GLY A 210 1.33 1.99 -9.75
C GLY A 210 1.03 1.91 -8.25
N ALA A 211 1.96 1.32 -7.50
CA ALA A 211 1.86 1.19 -6.04
C ALA A 211 3.19 1.50 -5.35
N THR A 212 3.11 1.97 -4.11
CA THR A 212 4.23 1.97 -3.17
C THR A 212 3.74 1.50 -1.80
N VAL A 213 4.53 0.63 -1.14
CA VAL A 213 4.13 -0.02 0.12
C VAL A 213 5.31 -0.08 1.07
N ALA A 214 5.13 0.43 2.29
CA ALA A 214 6.04 0.21 3.42
C ALA A 214 5.52 -0.99 4.23
N VAL A 215 6.29 -2.07 4.29
CA VAL A 215 5.86 -3.38 4.77
C VAL A 215 6.38 -3.61 6.18
N ASN A 216 5.52 -3.46 7.20
CA ASN A 216 5.88 -3.66 8.61
C ASN A 216 4.92 -4.67 9.29
N ALA A 217 4.72 -5.82 8.64
CA ALA A 217 3.68 -6.80 8.99
C ALA A 217 4.02 -7.67 10.21
N VAL A 218 2.99 -8.19 10.88
CA VAL A 218 3.11 -9.30 11.84
C VAL A 218 3.50 -10.59 11.11
N GLY A 219 2.87 -10.85 9.98
CA GLY A 219 3.00 -12.09 9.22
C GLY A 219 4.30 -12.23 8.42
N ASP A 220 4.43 -13.39 7.82
CA ASP A 220 5.50 -13.72 6.87
C ASP A 220 5.12 -13.26 5.47
N VAL A 221 6.12 -12.91 4.66
CA VAL A 221 5.94 -12.51 3.27
C VAL A 221 6.20 -13.69 2.35
N PHE A 222 5.21 -14.01 1.53
CA PHE A 222 5.23 -15.10 0.55
C PHE A 222 5.29 -14.56 -0.88
N ASP A 223 6.02 -15.25 -1.72
CA ASP A 223 5.93 -15.05 -3.16
C ASP A 223 4.75 -15.88 -3.70
N PRO A 224 3.67 -15.25 -4.18
CA PRO A 224 2.48 -15.97 -4.64
C PRO A 224 2.73 -16.84 -5.88
N ALA A 225 3.76 -16.56 -6.67
CA ALA A 225 4.11 -17.34 -7.85
C ALA A 225 4.76 -18.68 -7.49
N SER A 226 5.57 -18.72 -6.42
CA SER A 226 6.30 -19.91 -5.99
C SER A 226 5.73 -20.55 -4.72
N GLY A 227 4.87 -19.85 -3.98
CA GLY A 227 4.38 -20.25 -2.66
C GLY A 227 5.44 -20.25 -1.56
N LYS A 228 6.65 -19.74 -1.83
CA LYS A 228 7.77 -19.74 -0.87
C LYS A 228 7.75 -18.48 -0.01
N ILE A 229 8.21 -18.64 1.24
CA ILE A 229 8.48 -17.50 2.13
C ILE A 229 9.73 -16.77 1.62
N VAL A 230 9.61 -15.45 1.44
CA VAL A 230 10.70 -14.55 1.04
C VAL A 230 11.36 -13.90 2.25
N ALA A 231 10.55 -13.50 3.23
CA ALA A 231 10.98 -12.94 4.51
C ALA A 231 9.91 -13.21 5.57
N GLY A 232 10.29 -13.43 6.81
CA GLY A 232 9.31 -13.77 7.85
C GLY A 232 9.97 -14.14 9.18
N ALA A 233 9.27 -14.90 9.99
CA ALA A 233 9.81 -15.38 11.24
C ALA A 233 10.98 -16.35 11.03
N ARG A 234 11.99 -16.25 11.89
CA ARG A 234 13.14 -17.16 11.89
C ARG A 234 13.00 -18.27 12.93
N THR A 235 13.73 -19.35 12.75
CA THR A 235 13.98 -20.34 13.80
C THR A 235 14.61 -19.71 15.03
N LYS A 236 14.54 -20.39 16.18
CA LYS A 236 15.11 -19.88 17.45
C LYS A 236 16.62 -19.64 17.37
N ASP A 237 17.33 -20.42 16.56
CA ASP A 237 18.76 -20.24 16.29
C ASP A 237 19.06 -19.17 15.20
N GLY A 238 18.02 -18.59 14.60
CA GLY A 238 18.10 -17.55 13.60
C GLY A 238 18.56 -17.94 12.20
N LYS A 239 18.79 -19.25 11.96
CA LYS A 239 19.47 -19.73 10.74
C LYS A 239 18.56 -20.05 9.56
N SER A 240 17.26 -20.12 9.78
CA SER A 240 16.28 -20.50 8.74
C SER A 240 14.96 -19.78 8.94
N LEU A 241 14.18 -19.66 7.87
CA LEU A 241 12.80 -19.18 7.93
C LEU A 241 11.88 -20.28 8.46
N VAL A 242 10.85 -19.90 9.19
CA VAL A 242 9.73 -20.76 9.56
C VAL A 242 8.44 -20.23 8.94
N ASN A 243 7.51 -21.13 8.62
CA ASN A 243 6.15 -20.74 8.32
C ASN A 243 5.41 -20.54 9.64
N SER A 244 5.11 -19.29 9.97
CA SER A 244 4.48 -18.94 11.24
C SER A 244 3.15 -19.65 11.45
N MET A 245 2.31 -19.75 10.42
CA MET A 245 1.01 -20.42 10.53
C MET A 245 1.15 -21.95 10.72
N GLU A 246 2.11 -22.57 10.06
CA GLU A 246 2.39 -24.00 10.29
C GLU A 246 2.97 -24.25 11.69
N SER A 247 3.81 -23.36 12.20
CA SER A 247 4.33 -23.45 13.56
C SER A 247 3.21 -23.38 14.61
N ILE A 248 2.27 -22.45 14.43
CA ILE A 248 1.09 -22.33 15.30
C ILE A 248 0.23 -23.60 15.25
N LYS A 249 -0.05 -24.12 14.06
CA LYS A 249 -0.83 -25.36 13.89
C LYS A 249 -0.18 -26.56 14.56
N ARG A 250 1.16 -26.55 14.71
CA ARG A 250 1.92 -27.56 15.45
C ARG A 250 2.00 -27.31 16.97
N GLY A 251 1.34 -26.25 17.47
CA GLY A 251 1.25 -25.92 18.88
C GLY A 251 2.32 -24.95 19.39
N GLU A 252 3.09 -24.29 18.51
CA GLU A 252 4.01 -23.24 18.97
C GLU A 252 3.22 -22.05 19.55
N GLN A 253 3.52 -21.70 20.81
CA GLN A 253 2.80 -20.67 21.53
C GLN A 253 3.22 -19.27 21.08
N LEU A 254 2.22 -18.38 20.93
CA LEU A 254 2.45 -16.98 20.66
C LEU A 254 2.86 -16.24 21.94
N PRO A 255 3.93 -15.45 21.91
CA PRO A 255 4.22 -14.53 23.01
C PRO A 255 3.14 -13.45 23.07
N PRO A 256 2.98 -12.74 24.20
CA PRO A 256 2.13 -11.55 24.27
C PRO A 256 2.61 -10.52 23.24
N LEU A 257 1.79 -10.20 22.27
CA LEU A 257 2.03 -9.14 21.27
C LEU A 257 1.25 -7.89 21.69
N MET A 258 1.85 -6.73 21.50
CA MET A 258 1.17 -5.45 21.73
C MET A 258 0.42 -5.01 20.47
N ALA A 259 -0.82 -4.57 20.63
CA ALA A 259 -1.59 -3.99 19.53
C ALA A 259 -0.87 -2.77 18.94
N GLY A 260 -0.98 -2.58 17.61
CA GLY A 260 -0.39 -1.44 16.92
C GLY A 260 1.13 -1.51 16.71
N THR A 261 1.76 -2.67 16.96
CA THR A 261 3.22 -2.86 16.73
C THR A 261 3.56 -3.36 15.33
N ALA A 262 2.54 -3.57 14.50
CA ALA A 262 2.67 -3.94 13.11
C ALA A 262 1.71 -3.12 12.25
N THR A 263 2.08 -2.84 11.01
CA THR A 263 1.26 -2.04 10.08
C THR A 263 1.87 -2.06 8.71
N THR A 264 1.13 -2.44 7.70
CA THR A 264 1.52 -2.24 6.30
C THR A 264 0.73 -1.08 5.73
N ILE A 265 1.44 -0.04 5.29
CA ILE A 265 0.82 1.16 4.72
C ILE A 265 1.24 1.33 3.27
N GLY A 266 0.28 1.70 2.42
CA GLY A 266 0.56 1.83 1.00
C GLY A 266 -0.34 2.81 0.28
N VAL A 267 0.11 3.17 -0.91
CA VAL A 267 -0.63 4.01 -1.86
C VAL A 267 -0.67 3.30 -3.20
N VAL A 268 -1.85 3.21 -3.79
CA VAL A 268 -2.05 2.89 -5.20
C VAL A 268 -2.40 4.17 -5.94
N ALA A 269 -1.85 4.38 -7.10
CA ALA A 269 -2.21 5.49 -7.98
C ALA A 269 -2.54 4.99 -9.40
N THR A 270 -3.44 5.70 -10.07
CA THR A 270 -3.71 5.50 -11.50
C THR A 270 -3.87 6.84 -12.20
N ASP A 271 -3.55 6.87 -13.49
CA ASP A 271 -3.79 8.05 -14.32
C ASP A 271 -5.22 8.13 -14.89
N VAL A 272 -6.06 7.15 -14.61
CA VAL A 272 -7.48 7.11 -15.03
C VAL A 272 -8.31 8.10 -14.21
N VAL A 273 -9.37 8.62 -14.80
CA VAL A 273 -10.38 9.42 -14.08
C VAL A 273 -11.24 8.51 -13.22
N LEU A 274 -11.24 8.75 -11.91
CA LEU A 274 -12.04 8.02 -10.93
C LEU A 274 -12.82 9.00 -10.04
N SER A 275 -14.02 8.60 -9.60
CA SER A 275 -14.74 9.27 -8.51
C SER A 275 -14.23 8.79 -7.13
N LYS A 276 -14.59 9.50 -6.06
CA LYS A 276 -14.26 9.09 -4.67
C LYS A 276 -14.77 7.68 -4.33
N VAL A 277 -15.98 7.32 -4.77
CA VAL A 277 -16.53 5.96 -4.60
C VAL A 277 -15.66 4.93 -5.30
N GLN A 278 -15.23 5.23 -6.52
CA GLN A 278 -14.39 4.34 -7.32
C GLN A 278 -12.98 4.20 -6.73
N THR A 279 -12.37 5.30 -6.27
CA THR A 279 -11.06 5.24 -5.61
C THR A 279 -11.12 4.47 -4.30
N THR A 280 -12.18 4.63 -3.50
CA THR A 280 -12.41 3.81 -2.30
C THR A 280 -12.50 2.33 -2.66
N LYS A 281 -13.24 1.97 -3.74
CA LYS A 281 -13.33 0.58 -4.20
C LYS A 281 -11.98 0.03 -4.66
N VAL A 282 -11.17 0.84 -5.35
CA VAL A 282 -9.81 0.45 -5.73
C VAL A 282 -8.93 0.22 -4.50
N ALA A 283 -9.01 1.07 -3.46
CA ALA A 283 -8.30 0.86 -2.20
C ALA A 283 -8.69 -0.46 -1.52
N GLN A 284 -9.99 -0.79 -1.50
CA GLN A 284 -10.49 -2.07 -0.98
C GLN A 284 -9.92 -3.28 -1.73
N MET A 285 -9.92 -3.24 -3.07
CA MET A 285 -9.40 -4.33 -3.90
C MET A 285 -7.87 -4.45 -3.78
N ALA A 286 -7.16 -3.34 -3.59
CA ALA A 286 -5.71 -3.32 -3.44
C ALA A 286 -5.23 -4.10 -2.21
N HIS A 287 -6.02 -4.18 -1.13
CA HIS A 287 -5.73 -5.03 0.03
C HIS A 287 -5.60 -6.52 -0.30
N ASP A 288 -6.22 -6.98 -1.39
CA ASP A 288 -6.06 -8.37 -1.84
C ASP A 288 -4.62 -8.66 -2.27
N GLY A 289 -3.86 -7.64 -2.66
CA GLY A 289 -2.41 -7.76 -2.91
C GLY A 289 -1.63 -8.04 -1.63
N LEU A 290 -1.99 -7.40 -0.51
CA LEU A 290 -1.42 -7.73 0.81
C LEU A 290 -1.81 -9.16 1.23
N ALA A 291 -3.08 -9.52 1.08
CA ALA A 291 -3.58 -10.86 1.46
C ALA A 291 -2.94 -12.00 0.64
N ARG A 292 -2.50 -11.73 -0.59
CA ARG A 292 -1.79 -12.71 -1.42
C ARG A 292 -0.31 -12.87 -1.07
N THR A 293 0.27 -11.89 -0.37
CA THR A 293 1.73 -11.85 -0.12
C THR A 293 2.10 -11.88 1.35
N ILE A 294 1.18 -11.64 2.28
CA ILE A 294 1.44 -11.57 3.72
C ILE A 294 0.48 -12.53 4.44
N ASN A 295 1.01 -13.40 5.30
CA ASN A 295 0.21 -14.35 6.07
C ASN A 295 0.77 -14.57 7.49
N PRO A 296 -0.04 -14.28 8.56
CA PRO A 296 -1.35 -13.63 8.52
C PRO A 296 -1.24 -12.14 8.22
N VAL A 297 -2.34 -11.54 7.76
CA VAL A 297 -2.47 -10.12 7.45
C VAL A 297 -3.77 -9.58 8.07
N HIS A 298 -3.89 -8.26 8.24
CA HIS A 298 -5.09 -7.60 8.79
C HIS A 298 -5.48 -8.14 10.17
N THR A 299 -4.47 -8.43 10.99
CA THR A 299 -4.70 -8.98 12.34
C THR A 299 -5.10 -7.89 13.33
N ALA A 300 -5.46 -8.29 14.55
CA ALA A 300 -5.74 -7.37 15.66
C ALA A 300 -4.51 -6.52 16.06
N TYR A 301 -3.32 -6.87 15.60
CA TYR A 301 -2.06 -6.17 15.88
C TYR A 301 -1.64 -5.20 14.78
N ASP A 302 -2.24 -5.33 13.59
CA ASP A 302 -1.92 -4.53 12.41
C ASP A 302 -2.75 -3.24 12.35
N GLY A 303 -2.19 -2.21 11.71
CA GLY A 303 -2.89 -0.97 11.35
C GLY A 303 -2.98 -0.78 9.83
N ASP A 304 -3.09 -1.88 9.08
CA ASP A 304 -3.00 -1.91 7.62
C ASP A 304 -3.94 -0.93 6.94
N THR A 305 -3.35 -0.06 6.13
CA THR A 305 -4.05 1.06 5.48
C THR A 305 -3.56 1.24 4.06
N ILE A 306 -4.49 1.25 3.10
CA ILE A 306 -4.21 1.53 1.68
C ILE A 306 -4.99 2.76 1.23
N PHE A 307 -4.27 3.72 0.66
CA PHE A 307 -4.85 4.84 -0.08
C PHE A 307 -4.90 4.51 -1.57
N ALA A 308 -5.89 5.04 -2.28
CA ALA A 308 -5.94 5.02 -3.73
C ALA A 308 -6.07 6.44 -4.28
N LEU A 309 -5.36 6.74 -5.36
CA LEU A 309 -5.34 8.03 -6.05
C LEU A 309 -5.71 7.88 -7.53
N GLY A 310 -6.61 8.72 -8.00
CA GLY A 310 -6.91 8.91 -9.43
C GLY A 310 -6.47 10.29 -9.89
N THR A 311 -5.40 10.40 -10.70
CA THR A 311 -4.90 11.70 -11.16
C THR A 311 -5.68 12.25 -12.36
N GLY A 312 -6.42 11.41 -13.06
CA GLY A 312 -7.21 11.81 -14.23
C GLY A 312 -6.38 12.29 -15.42
N LYS A 313 -5.08 11.98 -15.47
CA LYS A 313 -4.17 12.43 -16.54
C LYS A 313 -4.20 11.55 -17.79
N SER A 314 -4.89 10.42 -17.76
CA SER A 314 -5.12 9.58 -18.94
C SER A 314 -6.36 10.05 -19.72
N SER A 315 -6.28 9.98 -21.06
CA SER A 315 -7.46 10.12 -21.92
C SER A 315 -8.33 8.85 -21.95
N LYS A 316 -7.87 7.76 -21.34
CA LYS A 316 -8.58 6.48 -21.30
C LYS A 316 -9.53 6.43 -20.11
N GLN A 317 -10.70 5.84 -20.35
CA GLN A 317 -11.57 5.39 -19.27
C GLN A 317 -11.30 3.91 -19.01
N ALA A 318 -11.33 3.50 -17.77
CA ALA A 318 -11.17 2.11 -17.39
C ALA A 318 -12.26 1.66 -16.42
N ASN A 319 -12.62 0.39 -16.51
CA ASN A 319 -13.51 -0.24 -15.56
C ASN A 319 -12.82 -0.33 -14.18
N VAL A 320 -13.54 0.01 -13.12
CA VAL A 320 -13.06 -0.05 -11.73
C VAL A 320 -12.53 -1.44 -11.37
N THR A 321 -13.17 -2.50 -11.88
CA THR A 321 -12.72 -3.89 -11.66
C THR A 321 -11.33 -4.12 -12.24
N LEU A 322 -11.07 -3.63 -13.46
CA LEU A 322 -9.74 -3.73 -14.08
C LEU A 322 -8.71 -2.96 -13.27
N VAL A 323 -8.98 -1.69 -12.94
CA VAL A 323 -8.05 -0.87 -12.15
C VAL A 323 -7.78 -1.50 -10.78
N GLY A 324 -8.82 -2.01 -10.10
CA GLY A 324 -8.68 -2.67 -8.80
C GLY A 324 -7.89 -3.98 -8.86
N ALA A 325 -8.08 -4.78 -9.92
CA ALA A 325 -7.29 -6.01 -10.12
C ALA A 325 -5.81 -5.69 -10.37
N LEU A 326 -5.52 -4.70 -11.22
CA LEU A 326 -4.15 -4.23 -11.45
C LEU A 326 -3.54 -3.60 -10.18
N ALA A 327 -4.36 -2.93 -9.35
CA ALA A 327 -3.94 -2.37 -8.08
C ALA A 327 -3.51 -3.47 -7.09
N ALA A 328 -4.28 -4.54 -6.96
CA ALA A 328 -3.93 -5.69 -6.13
C ALA A 328 -2.62 -6.35 -6.60
N GLU A 329 -2.45 -6.49 -7.92
CA GLU A 329 -1.22 -7.03 -8.50
C GLU A 329 -0.02 -6.11 -8.25
N ALA A 330 -0.18 -4.79 -8.45
CA ALA A 330 0.87 -3.81 -8.18
C ALA A 330 1.28 -3.81 -6.69
N ILE A 331 0.32 -3.88 -5.76
CA ILE A 331 0.60 -4.02 -4.33
C ILE A 331 1.41 -5.29 -4.04
N ALA A 332 1.00 -6.43 -4.60
CA ALA A 332 1.71 -7.70 -4.38
C ALA A 332 3.18 -7.61 -4.83
N GLN A 333 3.42 -7.03 -6.01
CA GLN A 333 4.78 -6.81 -6.52
C GLN A 333 5.58 -5.83 -5.66
N ALA A 334 4.97 -4.73 -5.21
CA ALA A 334 5.61 -3.74 -4.35
C ALA A 334 6.00 -4.34 -2.98
N VAL A 335 5.17 -5.22 -2.40
CA VAL A 335 5.49 -5.97 -1.16
C VAL A 335 6.73 -6.83 -1.35
N LEU A 336 6.79 -7.61 -2.43
CA LEU A 336 7.96 -8.45 -2.71
C LEU A 336 9.24 -7.63 -2.93
N ARG A 337 9.14 -6.52 -3.64
CA ARG A 337 10.26 -5.62 -3.85
C ARG A 337 10.73 -4.97 -2.55
N ALA A 338 9.80 -4.57 -1.66
CA ALA A 338 10.13 -4.00 -0.36
C ALA A 338 11.03 -4.92 0.47
N VAL A 339 10.70 -6.20 0.57
CA VAL A 339 11.50 -7.16 1.36
C VAL A 339 12.78 -7.59 0.66
N ARG A 340 12.78 -7.69 -0.68
CA ARG A 340 13.98 -8.06 -1.47
C ARG A 340 15.01 -6.94 -1.54
N ALA A 341 14.57 -5.67 -1.55
CA ALA A 341 15.45 -4.50 -1.55
C ALA A 341 15.97 -4.12 -0.15
N ALA A 342 15.38 -4.68 0.90
CA ALA A 342 15.83 -4.44 2.27
C ALA A 342 17.25 -4.99 2.50
N ARG A 343 17.99 -4.32 3.37
CA ARG A 343 19.30 -4.76 3.87
C ARG A 343 19.23 -4.95 5.37
N GLY A 344 19.87 -5.99 5.87
CA GLY A 344 19.91 -6.28 7.30
C GLY A 344 20.54 -5.16 8.11
N ILE A 345 20.13 -5.06 9.34
CA ILE A 345 20.74 -4.22 10.38
C ILE A 345 21.00 -5.10 11.60
N ALA A 346 21.76 -4.60 12.59
CA ALA A 346 22.16 -5.39 13.76
C ALA A 346 20.95 -6.10 14.42
N GLY A 347 20.98 -7.42 14.46
CA GLY A 347 19.94 -8.29 15.02
C GLY A 347 18.72 -8.57 14.12
N LEU A 348 18.60 -7.89 12.97
CA LEU A 348 17.49 -8.02 12.02
C LEU A 348 18.03 -8.27 10.60
N PRO A 349 18.31 -9.52 10.22
CA PRO A 349 18.73 -9.84 8.85
C PRO A 349 17.60 -9.56 7.84
N ALA A 350 17.95 -9.31 6.58
CA ALA A 350 17.02 -9.14 5.48
C ALA A 350 16.85 -10.41 4.65
N ALA A 351 15.92 -10.37 3.69
CA ALA A 351 15.74 -11.44 2.72
C ALA A 351 17.04 -11.74 1.96
N GLY A 352 17.41 -13.01 1.83
CA GLY A 352 18.64 -13.44 1.16
C GLY A 352 19.91 -13.38 2.01
N GLU A 353 19.82 -12.99 3.28
CA GLU A 353 20.94 -13.00 4.24
C GLU A 353 20.87 -14.19 5.21
N ILE A 354 19.87 -15.08 5.04
CA ILE A 354 19.67 -16.29 5.84
C ILE A 354 19.65 -17.50 4.90
#